data_3c8a8fdf3b2ed4e8f7db431110858ca8
#
_entry.id   3c8a8fdf3b2ed4e8f7db431110858ca8
#
_cell.length_a   1.000
_cell.length_b   1.000
_cell.length_c   1.000
_cell.angle_alpha   90.00
_cell.angle_beta   90.00
_cell.angle_gamma   90.00
#
_symmetry.space_group_name_H-M   'P 1'
#
loop_
_entity.id
_entity.type
_entity.pdbx_description
1 polymer ?
#
loop_
_entity_poly.entity_id
_entity_poly.type
_entity_poly.pdbx_seq_one_letter_code
_entity_poly.pdbx_strand_id
1 'polypeptide(L)'
;MIDGGRLDRAQNSPVFNELKAKSVFFSNSITYGPHTIAAMHAVFSGSYGTRTGTNSYWTTFKFKKDKFKTLTEYLKDNNFYTHADVINELVIPKQGFDNFIVHDELNDDLTKRHKELLKKIQTTAKENKNFFLYLHYSKIHTGIMNEVLKVYNNSSKEFFDNRTKNEQRYDTLFKNAEIYLQSILDEINNLGLEKNSLILVMSDHGISVGEKFGERAYGAFCYDYTLRTFTYFLSEEFVSREITQQIRTVDFMSTILDYLEIPFDNNYGKLDGVSLMPLIRGISIPEQIAYSETGNPLDKKEPPKEPNTKSVRTSKWKLILNQHDNSKE
;
A
#
# COMPACT_ATOMS: atom_id res chain seq x y z
N MET A 1 7.19 0.74 -0.23
CA MET A 1 5.82 1.29 -0.23
C MET A 1 5.87 2.79 -0.01
N ILE A 2 5.06 3.57 -0.75
CA ILE A 2 4.95 5.03 -0.64
C ILE A 2 3.55 5.34 -0.07
N ASP A 3 3.50 5.82 1.19
CA ASP A 3 2.26 6.14 1.91
C ASP A 3 1.57 7.35 1.27
N GLY A 4 0.30 7.19 0.92
CA GLY A 4 -0.50 8.25 0.31
C GLY A 4 -0.14 8.60 -1.14
N GLY A 5 0.54 7.71 -1.86
CA GLY A 5 0.96 7.94 -3.24
C GLY A 5 -0.18 7.82 -4.25
N ARG A 6 -0.45 8.86 -5.05
CA ARG A 6 -1.52 8.89 -6.07
C ARG A 6 -1.07 8.32 -7.40
N LEU A 7 -1.93 7.48 -7.98
CA LEU A 7 -1.69 6.89 -9.31
C LEU A 7 -1.58 7.94 -10.42
N ASP A 8 -2.43 8.98 -10.42
CA ASP A 8 -2.45 10.00 -11.47
C ASP A 8 -1.14 10.83 -11.48
N ARG A 9 -0.48 11.00 -10.34
CA ARG A 9 0.83 11.63 -10.26
C ARG A 9 1.93 10.68 -10.73
N ALA A 10 1.87 9.42 -10.34
CA ALA A 10 2.83 8.41 -10.81
C ALA A 10 2.80 8.27 -12.34
N GLN A 11 1.62 8.26 -12.97
CA GLN A 11 1.47 8.18 -14.42
C GLN A 11 2.06 9.37 -15.19
N ASN A 12 2.19 10.54 -14.55
CA ASN A 12 2.76 11.74 -15.12
C ASN A 12 4.22 11.99 -14.71
N SER A 13 4.81 11.10 -13.92
CA SER A 13 6.17 11.22 -13.41
C SER A 13 7.21 10.58 -14.33
N PRO A 14 8.30 11.27 -14.68
CA PRO A 14 9.41 10.65 -15.43
C PRO A 14 9.99 9.43 -14.70
N VAL A 15 10.21 9.50 -13.38
CA VAL A 15 10.77 8.41 -12.57
C VAL A 15 9.90 7.16 -12.63
N PHE A 16 8.59 7.32 -12.46
CA PHE A 16 7.66 6.20 -12.54
C PHE A 16 7.47 5.67 -13.98
N ASN A 17 7.64 6.52 -14.99
CA ASN A 17 7.64 6.09 -16.39
C ASN A 17 8.88 5.26 -16.73
N GLU A 18 10.06 5.61 -16.21
CA GLU A 18 11.26 4.78 -16.33
C GLU A 18 11.08 3.44 -15.60
N LEU A 19 10.48 3.46 -14.41
CA LEU A 19 10.15 2.25 -13.67
C LEU A 19 9.18 1.36 -14.44
N LYS A 20 8.14 1.95 -15.05
CA LYS A 20 7.17 1.26 -15.90
C LYS A 20 7.84 0.52 -17.05
N ALA A 21 8.86 1.11 -17.68
CA ALA A 21 9.58 0.50 -18.78
C ALA A 21 10.38 -0.76 -18.39
N LYS A 22 10.65 -0.96 -17.09
CA LYS A 22 11.45 -2.07 -16.54
C LYS A 22 10.65 -3.04 -15.68
N SER A 23 9.32 -2.88 -15.60
CA SER A 23 8.48 -3.61 -14.64
C SER A 23 7.21 -4.17 -15.28
N VAL A 24 6.53 -5.03 -14.56
CA VAL A 24 5.11 -5.30 -14.79
C VAL A 24 4.32 -4.27 -14.01
N PHE A 25 3.72 -3.33 -14.74
CA PHE A 25 2.91 -2.25 -14.19
C PHE A 25 1.43 -2.58 -14.23
N PHE A 26 0.75 -2.53 -13.08
CA PHE A 26 -0.69 -2.68 -12.99
C PHE A 26 -1.35 -1.30 -12.88
N SER A 27 -1.99 -0.86 -13.97
CA SER A 27 -2.60 0.47 -14.05
C SER A 27 -3.99 0.56 -13.39
N ASN A 28 -4.52 -0.55 -12.90
CA ASN A 28 -5.83 -0.61 -12.23
C ASN A 28 -5.77 -1.48 -10.96
N SER A 29 -4.97 -1.05 -10.00
CA SER A 29 -4.82 -1.70 -8.68
C SER A 29 -5.71 -1.02 -7.65
N ILE A 30 -6.55 -1.79 -6.97
CA ILE A 30 -7.54 -1.29 -6.00
C ILE A 30 -7.16 -1.75 -4.60
N THR A 31 -7.00 -0.78 -3.69
CA THR A 31 -6.71 -1.08 -2.29
C THR A 31 -7.98 -1.37 -1.48
N TYR A 32 -7.81 -2.14 -0.40
CA TYR A 32 -8.91 -2.49 0.49
C TYR A 32 -9.48 -1.29 1.26
N GLY A 33 -8.64 -0.40 1.71
CA GLY A 33 -9.09 0.76 2.48
C GLY A 33 -8.30 2.02 2.15
N PRO A 34 -8.93 3.20 2.25
CA PRO A 34 -8.27 4.48 1.98
C PRO A 34 -7.44 4.98 3.17
N HIS A 35 -6.78 4.07 3.89
CA HIS A 35 -5.84 4.37 4.96
C HIS A 35 -4.89 3.17 5.20
N THR A 36 -3.66 3.47 5.63
CA THR A 36 -2.53 2.53 5.70
C THR A 36 -2.84 1.26 6.49
N ILE A 37 -3.45 1.36 7.66
CA ILE A 37 -3.68 0.21 8.54
C ILE A 37 -4.52 -0.87 7.86
N ALA A 38 -5.72 -0.55 7.38
CA ALA A 38 -6.57 -1.54 6.72
C ALA A 38 -5.95 -2.05 5.42
N ALA A 39 -5.40 -1.13 4.59
CA ALA A 39 -4.77 -1.45 3.33
C ALA A 39 -3.62 -2.45 3.51
N MET A 40 -2.66 -2.14 4.40
CA MET A 40 -1.46 -2.96 4.55
C MET A 40 -1.69 -4.24 5.35
N HIS A 41 -2.59 -4.25 6.33
CA HIS A 41 -2.99 -5.51 6.96
C HIS A 41 -3.61 -6.48 5.95
N ALA A 42 -4.41 -6.00 4.99
CA ALA A 42 -4.93 -6.84 3.91
C ALA A 42 -3.82 -7.34 2.97
N VAL A 43 -2.83 -6.51 2.63
CA VAL A 43 -1.64 -6.92 1.84
C VAL A 43 -0.87 -8.04 2.54
N PHE A 44 -0.56 -7.87 3.82
CA PHE A 44 0.27 -8.83 4.57
C PHE A 44 -0.46 -10.10 4.98
N SER A 45 -1.80 -10.10 5.03
CA SER A 45 -2.59 -11.27 5.39
C SER A 45 -3.27 -11.96 4.20
N GLY A 46 -3.23 -11.35 3.00
CA GLY A 46 -3.96 -11.84 1.82
C GLY A 46 -5.47 -11.94 2.04
N SER A 47 -6.01 -11.21 3.02
CA SER A 47 -7.42 -11.31 3.42
C SER A 47 -7.98 -9.97 3.87
N TYR A 48 -9.26 -9.76 3.60
CA TYR A 48 -9.96 -8.53 3.97
C TYR A 48 -10.11 -8.37 5.50
N GLY A 49 -10.08 -7.15 5.97
CA GLY A 49 -10.19 -6.78 7.38
C GLY A 49 -11.48 -7.25 8.06
N THR A 50 -12.59 -7.35 7.31
CA THR A 50 -13.84 -7.97 7.78
C THR A 50 -13.63 -9.38 8.31
N ARG A 51 -12.69 -10.13 7.76
CA ARG A 51 -12.34 -11.49 8.19
C ARG A 51 -11.23 -11.49 9.22
N THR A 52 -10.18 -10.71 8.98
CA THR A 52 -9.00 -10.67 9.86
C THR A 52 -9.24 -9.92 11.17
N GLY A 53 -10.23 -9.02 11.19
CA GLY A 53 -10.56 -8.17 12.32
C GLY A 53 -9.98 -6.76 12.24
N THR A 54 -9.11 -6.45 11.25
CA THR A 54 -8.49 -5.12 11.08
C THR A 54 -9.11 -4.40 9.89
N ASN A 55 -10.24 -3.74 10.12
CA ASN A 55 -11.03 -3.05 9.10
C ASN A 55 -11.16 -1.53 9.33
N SER A 56 -10.51 -0.99 10.36
CA SER A 56 -10.45 0.43 10.66
C SER A 56 -9.23 0.77 11.51
N TYR A 57 -8.92 2.05 11.69
CA TYR A 57 -7.86 2.50 12.61
C TYR A 57 -7.99 1.91 14.02
N TRP A 58 -9.21 1.73 14.51
CA TRP A 58 -9.52 1.35 15.88
C TRP A 58 -9.53 -0.16 16.09
N THR A 59 -9.40 -0.92 15.02
CA THR A 59 -9.46 -2.39 15.08
C THR A 59 -8.11 -3.07 14.86
N THR A 60 -7.01 -2.35 14.79
CA THR A 60 -5.66 -2.89 14.60
C THR A 60 -5.33 -4.01 15.58
N PHE A 61 -5.68 -3.83 16.85
CA PHE A 61 -5.46 -4.82 17.90
C PHE A 61 -6.37 -6.06 17.82
N LYS A 62 -7.35 -6.06 16.91
CA LYS A 62 -8.28 -7.17 16.70
C LYS A 62 -7.80 -8.16 15.64
N PHE A 63 -6.60 -8.00 15.09
CA PHE A 63 -6.05 -8.92 14.12
C PHE A 63 -6.01 -10.35 14.67
N LYS A 64 -6.67 -11.27 13.97
CA LYS A 64 -6.86 -12.67 14.39
C LYS A 64 -5.65 -13.52 14.00
N LYS A 65 -4.51 -13.27 14.65
CA LYS A 65 -3.22 -13.92 14.37
C LYS A 65 -3.25 -15.45 14.41
N ASP A 66 -4.13 -16.04 15.23
CA ASP A 66 -4.25 -17.50 15.32
C ASP A 66 -5.04 -18.12 14.14
N LYS A 67 -5.70 -17.26 13.30
CA LYS A 67 -6.50 -17.69 12.16
C LYS A 67 -5.92 -17.27 10.81
N PHE A 68 -5.03 -16.28 10.80
CA PHE A 68 -4.43 -15.74 9.59
C PHE A 68 -2.92 -15.63 9.79
N LYS A 69 -2.19 -16.40 9.01
CA LYS A 69 -0.73 -16.34 8.93
C LYS A 69 -0.33 -15.23 7.99
N THR A 70 0.60 -14.38 8.41
CA THR A 70 1.07 -13.24 7.61
C THR A 70 2.10 -13.66 6.58
N LEU A 71 2.28 -12.85 5.53
CA LEU A 71 3.35 -13.03 4.54
C LEU A 71 4.71 -13.23 5.21
N THR A 72 5.02 -12.42 6.22
CA THR A 72 6.30 -12.45 6.93
C THR A 72 6.49 -13.72 7.77
N GLU A 73 5.43 -14.30 8.32
CA GLU A 73 5.51 -15.61 8.97
C GLU A 73 5.80 -16.72 7.95
N TYR A 74 5.14 -16.69 6.77
CA TYR A 74 5.49 -17.65 5.69
C TYR A 74 6.95 -17.51 5.25
N LEU A 75 7.42 -16.28 5.05
CA LEU A 75 8.79 -16.03 4.65
C LEU A 75 9.79 -16.50 5.71
N LYS A 76 9.54 -16.21 6.98
CA LYS A 76 10.38 -16.64 8.10
C LYS A 76 10.46 -18.17 8.21
N ASP A 77 9.33 -18.86 8.07
CA ASP A 77 9.28 -20.34 8.07
C ASP A 77 10.05 -20.95 6.88
N ASN A 78 10.28 -20.15 5.82
CA ASN A 78 11.09 -20.53 4.66
C ASN A 78 12.50 -19.91 4.67
N ASN A 79 13.05 -19.64 5.86
CA ASN A 79 14.41 -19.17 6.09
C ASN A 79 14.76 -17.80 5.51
N PHE A 80 13.76 -16.91 5.35
CA PHE A 80 14.02 -15.52 5.04
C PHE A 80 14.36 -14.74 6.30
N TYR A 81 15.42 -13.93 6.26
CA TYR A 81 15.63 -12.86 7.22
C TYR A 81 14.67 -11.71 6.90
N THR A 82 13.86 -11.30 7.86
CA THR A 82 12.76 -10.38 7.66
C THR A 82 12.97 -9.06 8.41
N HIS A 83 12.94 -7.94 7.69
CA HIS A 83 13.18 -6.62 8.25
C HIS A 83 12.14 -5.60 7.77
N ALA A 84 11.62 -4.79 8.69
CA ALA A 84 10.75 -3.65 8.38
C ALA A 84 11.30 -2.36 8.99
N ASP A 85 11.18 -1.27 8.22
CA ASP A 85 11.28 0.10 8.69
C ASP A 85 9.97 0.83 8.41
N VAL A 86 9.29 1.27 9.46
CA VAL A 86 7.90 1.78 9.42
C VAL A 86 7.74 3.08 10.19
N ILE A 87 6.69 3.84 9.86
CA ILE A 87 6.33 5.08 10.59
C ILE A 87 5.74 4.79 11.98
N ASN A 88 5.04 3.66 12.14
CA ASN A 88 4.33 3.31 13.37
C ASN A 88 4.18 1.80 13.49
N GLU A 89 4.13 1.29 14.71
CA GLU A 89 3.98 -0.15 15.01
C GLU A 89 2.66 -0.78 14.53
N LEU A 90 1.66 0.03 14.25
CA LEU A 90 0.30 -0.44 13.93
C LEU A 90 0.02 -0.56 12.44
N VAL A 91 0.89 0.00 11.59
CA VAL A 91 0.63 0.12 10.14
C VAL A 91 0.66 -1.20 9.39
N ILE A 92 1.42 -2.18 9.90
CA ILE A 92 1.48 -3.55 9.37
C ILE A 92 1.48 -4.58 10.53
N PRO A 93 1.09 -5.85 10.29
CA PRO A 93 1.24 -6.89 11.28
C PRO A 93 2.71 -7.10 11.65
N LYS A 94 3.02 -7.20 12.96
CA LYS A 94 4.41 -7.43 13.45
C LYS A 94 4.88 -8.87 13.33
N GLN A 95 3.96 -9.82 13.14
CA GLN A 95 4.25 -11.25 13.15
C GLN A 95 5.25 -11.60 12.04
N GLY A 96 6.21 -12.44 12.35
CA GLY A 96 7.18 -12.99 11.40
C GLY A 96 8.38 -12.08 11.11
N PHE A 97 8.46 -10.86 11.63
CA PHE A 97 9.64 -10.01 11.47
C PHE A 97 10.74 -10.36 12.47
N ASP A 98 11.98 -10.48 12.00
CA ASP A 98 13.19 -10.59 12.84
C ASP A 98 13.58 -9.22 13.37
N ASN A 99 13.44 -8.19 12.54
CA ASN A 99 13.66 -6.79 12.92
C ASN A 99 12.50 -5.93 12.47
N PHE A 100 11.93 -5.22 13.43
CA PHE A 100 10.83 -4.28 13.21
C PHE A 100 11.21 -2.95 13.84
N ILE A 101 11.52 -1.96 13.01
CA ILE A 101 12.03 -0.66 13.46
C ILE A 101 11.02 0.42 13.11
N VAL A 102 10.79 1.33 14.04
CA VAL A 102 9.99 2.54 13.83
C VAL A 102 10.93 3.72 13.66
N HIS A 103 10.82 4.42 12.51
CA HIS A 103 11.58 5.64 12.27
C HIS A 103 10.88 6.87 12.87
N ASP A 104 11.65 7.92 13.14
CA ASP A 104 11.11 9.21 13.52
C ASP A 104 10.54 9.90 12.27
N GLU A 105 9.21 10.05 12.22
CA GLU A 105 8.51 10.61 11.07
C GLU A 105 8.89 12.06 10.74
N LEU A 106 9.35 12.83 11.76
CA LEU A 106 9.71 14.23 11.61
C LEU A 106 11.20 14.42 11.28
N ASN A 107 12.07 13.73 12.01
CA ASN A 107 13.49 14.03 12.03
C ASN A 107 14.35 13.10 11.16
N ASP A 108 13.89 11.87 10.87
CA ASP A 108 14.69 10.94 10.07
C ASP A 108 14.74 11.32 8.58
N ASP A 109 15.95 11.33 8.02
CA ASP A 109 16.17 11.30 6.59
C ASP A 109 15.98 9.85 6.08
N LEU A 110 14.78 9.59 5.56
CA LEU A 110 14.42 8.25 5.08
C LEU A 110 15.28 7.78 3.90
N THR A 111 15.79 8.67 3.07
CA THR A 111 16.66 8.30 1.95
C THR A 111 17.98 7.75 2.46
N LYS A 112 18.63 8.47 3.38
CA LYS A 112 19.87 8.03 4.01
C LYS A 112 19.66 6.74 4.80
N ARG A 113 18.63 6.71 5.63
CA ARG A 113 18.29 5.58 6.49
C ARG A 113 18.04 4.30 5.69
N HIS A 114 17.22 4.36 4.66
CA HIS A 114 16.90 3.20 3.85
C HIS A 114 18.09 2.72 2.99
N LYS A 115 18.97 3.62 2.53
CA LYS A 115 20.23 3.24 1.90
C LYS A 115 21.16 2.47 2.86
N GLU A 116 21.24 2.89 4.11
CA GLU A 116 22.00 2.18 5.13
C GLU A 116 21.41 0.79 5.41
N LEU A 117 20.10 0.63 5.42
CA LEU A 117 19.44 -0.66 5.53
C LEU A 117 19.75 -1.57 4.32
N LEU A 118 19.70 -1.05 3.10
CA LEU A 118 20.07 -1.80 1.89
C LEU A 118 21.51 -2.32 1.95
N LYS A 119 22.46 -1.53 2.45
CA LYS A 119 23.85 -1.97 2.66
C LYS A 119 23.95 -3.12 3.67
N LYS A 120 23.17 -3.07 4.76
CA LYS A 120 23.10 -4.19 5.74
C LYS A 120 22.52 -5.44 5.10
N ILE A 121 21.46 -5.31 4.33
CA ILE A 121 20.83 -6.44 3.62
C ILE A 121 21.77 -7.04 2.58
N GLN A 122 22.57 -6.23 1.88
CA GLN A 122 23.59 -6.74 0.96
C GLN A 122 24.57 -7.70 1.66
N THR A 123 24.94 -7.41 2.91
CA THR A 123 25.79 -8.32 3.70
C THR A 123 25.10 -9.66 3.95
N THR A 124 23.80 -9.62 4.33
CA THR A 124 22.97 -10.83 4.50
C THR A 124 22.88 -11.65 3.22
N ALA A 125 22.67 -10.98 2.08
CA ALA A 125 22.59 -11.61 0.77
C ALA A 125 23.94 -12.29 0.38
N LYS A 126 25.08 -11.67 0.70
CA LYS A 126 26.41 -12.26 0.46
C LYS A 126 26.69 -13.52 1.30
N GLU A 127 25.97 -13.70 2.40
CA GLU A 127 25.99 -14.93 3.20
C GLU A 127 25.05 -16.03 2.63
N ASN A 128 24.53 -15.87 1.41
CA ASN A 128 23.55 -16.74 0.78
C ASN A 128 22.25 -16.95 1.60
N LYS A 129 21.84 -15.93 2.34
CA LYS A 129 20.58 -15.93 3.06
C LYS A 129 19.53 -15.18 2.27
N ASN A 130 18.35 -15.74 2.14
CA ASN A 130 17.19 -15.03 1.61
C ASN A 130 16.79 -13.89 2.56
N PHE A 131 16.29 -12.80 2.02
CA PHE A 131 15.83 -11.67 2.83
C PHE A 131 14.50 -11.12 2.32
N PHE A 132 13.76 -10.53 3.24
CA PHE A 132 12.61 -9.68 2.96
C PHE A 132 12.82 -8.33 3.63
N LEU A 133 12.72 -7.25 2.85
CA LEU A 133 12.88 -5.89 3.35
C LEU A 133 11.64 -5.07 3.01
N TYR A 134 10.99 -4.52 4.03
CA TYR A 134 9.88 -3.57 3.89
C TYR A 134 10.35 -2.16 4.25
N LEU A 135 10.28 -1.25 3.29
CA LEU A 135 10.63 0.15 3.45
C LEU A 135 9.36 1.02 3.32
N HIS A 136 9.03 1.75 4.38
CA HIS A 136 7.89 2.65 4.43
C HIS A 136 8.34 4.09 4.19
N TYR A 137 8.04 4.65 3.02
CA TYR A 137 8.24 6.07 2.78
C TYR A 137 7.01 6.85 3.25
N SER A 138 7.13 7.56 4.38
CA SER A 138 6.03 8.21 5.10
C SER A 138 5.96 9.74 4.93
N LYS A 139 6.87 10.37 4.16
CA LYS A 139 6.96 11.84 4.13
C LYS A 139 5.76 12.54 3.45
N ILE A 140 5.02 11.86 2.54
CA ILE A 140 3.74 12.41 2.06
C ILE A 140 2.74 12.42 3.20
N HIS A 141 2.58 11.30 3.93
CA HIS A 141 1.71 11.22 5.11
C HIS A 141 2.03 12.31 6.13
N THR A 142 3.31 12.45 6.51
CA THR A 142 3.77 13.44 7.49
C THR A 142 3.46 14.88 7.03
N GLY A 143 3.69 15.19 5.75
CA GLY A 143 3.35 16.49 5.18
C GLY A 143 1.85 16.77 5.23
N ILE A 144 1.02 15.81 4.80
CA ILE A 144 -0.45 15.93 4.87
C ILE A 144 -0.93 16.04 6.32
N MET A 145 -0.35 15.27 7.25
CA MET A 145 -0.66 15.39 8.68
C MET A 145 -0.44 16.83 9.18
N ASN A 146 0.70 17.42 8.90
CA ASN A 146 1.07 18.74 9.41
C ASN A 146 0.36 19.89 8.68
N GLU A 147 0.22 19.81 7.34
CA GLU A 147 -0.25 20.93 6.53
C GLU A 147 -1.77 20.88 6.25
N VAL A 148 -2.41 19.73 6.44
CA VAL A 148 -3.83 19.54 6.15
C VAL A 148 -4.60 19.06 7.38
N LEU A 149 -4.24 17.88 7.93
CA LEU A 149 -5.05 17.24 8.98
C LEU A 149 -5.06 17.99 10.30
N LYS A 150 -3.95 18.67 10.66
CA LYS A 150 -3.86 19.52 11.85
C LYS A 150 -4.45 20.91 11.65
N VAL A 151 -4.65 21.34 10.40
CA VAL A 151 -5.07 22.73 10.07
C VAL A 151 -6.56 22.82 9.75
N TYR A 152 -7.08 21.83 8.99
CA TYR A 152 -8.46 21.85 8.51
C TYR A 152 -9.26 20.68 9.11
N ASN A 153 -10.58 20.81 9.16
CA ASN A 153 -11.52 19.70 9.38
C ASN A 153 -12.25 19.32 8.08
N ASN A 154 -13.05 18.26 8.11
CA ASN A 154 -13.76 17.76 6.92
C ASN A 154 -14.89 18.68 6.40
N SER A 155 -15.26 19.71 7.13
CA SER A 155 -16.24 20.74 6.74
C SER A 155 -15.62 22.11 6.46
N SER A 156 -14.28 22.22 6.46
CA SER A 156 -13.56 23.48 6.23
C SER A 156 -13.65 23.93 4.80
N LYS A 157 -14.61 24.82 4.47
CA LYS A 157 -14.79 25.40 3.13
C LYS A 157 -13.49 25.94 2.55
N GLU A 158 -12.66 26.60 3.37
CA GLU A 158 -11.38 27.14 2.94
C GLU A 158 -10.49 26.08 2.25
N PHE A 159 -10.50 24.85 2.75
CA PHE A 159 -9.74 23.77 2.10
C PHE A 159 -10.34 23.40 0.73
N PHE A 160 -11.65 23.20 0.66
CA PHE A 160 -12.31 22.75 -0.57
C PHE A 160 -12.40 23.84 -1.66
N ASP A 161 -12.48 25.11 -1.25
CA ASP A 161 -12.49 26.26 -2.17
C ASP A 161 -11.10 26.54 -2.77
N ASN A 162 -10.02 25.99 -2.18
CA ASN A 162 -8.63 26.20 -2.60
C ASN A 162 -7.97 24.94 -3.20
N ARG A 163 -8.71 24.20 -4.02
CA ARG A 163 -8.24 22.94 -4.61
C ARG A 163 -6.87 23.06 -5.31
N THR A 164 -6.64 24.10 -6.12
CA THR A 164 -5.36 24.31 -6.79
C THR A 164 -4.20 24.41 -5.81
N LYS A 165 -4.37 25.09 -4.67
CA LYS A 165 -3.35 25.18 -3.62
C LYS A 165 -3.10 23.81 -2.97
N ASN A 166 -4.15 23.02 -2.77
CA ASN A 166 -4.03 21.67 -2.24
C ASN A 166 -3.28 20.74 -3.19
N GLU A 167 -3.57 20.84 -4.50
CA GLU A 167 -2.85 20.11 -5.55
C GLU A 167 -1.37 20.46 -5.55
N GLN A 168 -1.01 21.75 -5.55
CA GLN A 168 0.39 22.21 -5.52
C GLN A 168 1.14 21.72 -4.27
N ARG A 169 0.47 21.73 -3.11
CA ARG A 169 1.02 21.18 -1.87
C ARG A 169 1.31 19.68 -2.01
N TYR A 170 0.34 18.93 -2.49
CA TYR A 170 0.50 17.50 -2.70
C TYR A 170 1.58 17.20 -3.74
N ASP A 171 1.62 17.92 -4.86
CA ASP A 171 2.60 17.74 -5.93
C ASP A 171 4.04 17.97 -5.42
N THR A 172 4.23 18.93 -4.50
CA THR A 172 5.53 19.14 -3.84
C THR A 172 5.94 17.93 -2.99
N LEU A 173 5.02 17.36 -2.22
CA LEU A 173 5.28 16.17 -1.41
C LEU A 173 5.55 14.94 -2.30
N PHE A 174 4.80 14.80 -3.38
CA PHE A 174 4.96 13.70 -4.33
C PHE A 174 6.30 13.80 -5.08
N LYS A 175 6.75 15.01 -5.43
CA LYS A 175 8.07 15.23 -6.04
C LYS A 175 9.22 14.76 -5.15
N ASN A 176 9.12 14.95 -3.84
CA ASN A 176 10.08 14.42 -2.89
C ASN A 176 10.06 12.88 -2.85
N ALA A 177 8.89 12.26 -3.00
CA ALA A 177 8.77 10.80 -3.10
C ALA A 177 9.39 10.25 -4.40
N GLU A 178 9.31 10.98 -5.52
CA GLU A 178 10.01 10.63 -6.76
C GLU A 178 11.53 10.60 -6.56
N ILE A 179 12.08 11.67 -5.96
CA ILE A 179 13.53 11.78 -5.68
C ILE A 179 13.99 10.64 -4.75
N TYR A 180 13.20 10.36 -3.71
CA TYR A 180 13.44 9.22 -2.83
C TYR A 180 13.45 7.90 -3.59
N LEU A 181 12.39 7.63 -4.37
CA LEU A 181 12.27 6.38 -5.12
C LEU A 181 13.44 6.16 -6.07
N GLN A 182 13.79 7.18 -6.88
CA GLN A 182 14.96 7.11 -7.76
C GLN A 182 16.22 6.76 -6.97
N SER A 183 16.45 7.45 -5.85
CA SER A 183 17.63 7.25 -5.02
C SER A 183 17.71 5.84 -4.41
N ILE A 184 16.58 5.22 -4.07
CA ILE A 184 16.52 3.84 -3.55
C ILE A 184 16.76 2.83 -4.66
N LEU A 185 16.15 3.04 -5.84
CA LEU A 185 16.36 2.15 -7.00
C LEU A 185 17.82 2.17 -7.47
N ASP A 186 18.43 3.37 -7.50
CA ASP A 186 19.86 3.52 -7.83
C ASP A 186 20.75 2.77 -6.81
N GLU A 187 20.43 2.86 -5.51
CA GLU A 187 21.19 2.15 -4.48
C GLU A 187 21.04 0.62 -4.58
N ILE A 188 19.82 0.13 -4.85
CA ILE A 188 19.57 -1.30 -5.09
C ILE A 188 20.43 -1.80 -6.26
N ASN A 189 20.44 -1.07 -7.37
CA ASN A 189 21.25 -1.39 -8.55
C ASN A 189 22.76 -1.34 -8.24
N ASN A 190 23.23 -0.25 -7.59
CA ASN A 190 24.64 -0.09 -7.21
C ASN A 190 25.16 -1.20 -6.28
N LEU A 191 24.29 -1.75 -5.46
CA LEU A 191 24.59 -2.85 -4.55
C LEU A 191 24.42 -4.23 -5.20
N GLY A 192 23.91 -4.30 -6.44
CA GLY A 192 23.64 -5.55 -7.16
C GLY A 192 22.49 -6.36 -6.55
N LEU A 193 21.60 -5.70 -5.79
CA LEU A 193 20.49 -6.35 -5.11
C LEU A 193 19.27 -6.59 -6.03
N GLU A 194 19.24 -6.03 -7.24
CA GLU A 194 18.20 -6.29 -8.24
C GLU A 194 18.23 -7.72 -8.75
N LYS A 195 19.42 -8.34 -8.74
CA LYS A 195 19.61 -9.73 -9.17
C LYS A 195 18.97 -10.71 -8.18
N ASN A 196 18.26 -11.68 -8.71
CA ASN A 196 17.55 -12.68 -7.90
C ASN A 196 16.59 -12.06 -6.87
N SER A 197 16.04 -10.88 -7.16
CA SER A 197 15.09 -10.19 -6.28
C SER A 197 13.75 -9.96 -6.97
N LEU A 198 12.69 -10.04 -6.17
CA LEU A 198 11.39 -9.48 -6.49
C LEU A 198 11.23 -8.14 -5.77
N ILE A 199 11.13 -7.05 -6.53
CA ILE A 199 10.94 -5.71 -5.98
C ILE A 199 9.50 -5.27 -6.27
N LEU A 200 8.75 -4.96 -5.21
CA LEU A 200 7.40 -4.40 -5.29
C LEU A 200 7.43 -2.92 -4.91
N VAL A 201 7.15 -2.05 -5.88
CA VAL A 201 6.90 -0.62 -5.64
C VAL A 201 5.40 -0.37 -5.71
N MET A 202 4.83 0.10 -4.60
CA MET A 202 3.38 0.32 -4.48
C MET A 202 3.06 1.53 -3.62
N SER A 203 1.87 2.09 -3.77
CA SER A 203 1.21 2.89 -2.73
C SER A 203 0.14 2.06 -2.02
N ASP A 204 -0.09 2.38 -0.77
CA ASP A 204 -1.14 1.76 0.06
C ASP A 204 -2.53 2.35 -0.21
N HIS A 205 -2.60 3.68 -0.37
CA HIS A 205 -3.77 4.46 -0.77
C HIS A 205 -3.33 5.78 -1.40
N GLY A 206 -4.28 6.57 -1.88
CA GLY A 206 -4.04 7.94 -2.34
C GLY A 206 -4.51 8.99 -1.34
N ILE A 207 -4.40 10.26 -1.73
CA ILE A 207 -4.77 11.44 -0.93
C ILE A 207 -5.79 12.29 -1.71
N SER A 208 -6.87 12.73 -1.04
CA SER A 208 -7.76 13.77 -1.55
C SER A 208 -7.08 15.14 -1.51
N VAL A 209 -7.25 15.90 -2.56
CA VAL A 209 -6.84 17.31 -2.64
C VAL A 209 -8.05 18.26 -2.70
N GLY A 210 -9.23 17.75 -2.24
CA GLY A 210 -10.49 18.49 -2.20
C GLY A 210 -11.47 18.09 -3.29
N GLU A 211 -11.39 16.87 -3.83
CA GLU A 211 -12.30 16.37 -4.88
C GLU A 211 -13.74 16.19 -4.36
N LYS A 212 -13.88 15.72 -3.13
CA LYS A 212 -15.18 15.50 -2.49
C LYS A 212 -15.24 16.28 -1.17
N PHE A 213 -16.27 17.13 -1.02
CA PHE A 213 -16.56 17.78 0.25
C PHE A 213 -16.76 16.74 1.35
N GLY A 214 -16.15 16.94 2.50
CA GLY A 214 -16.17 15.98 3.62
C GLY A 214 -14.94 15.08 3.71
N GLU A 215 -14.00 15.15 2.75
CA GLU A 215 -12.73 14.42 2.81
C GLU A 215 -11.54 15.33 2.47
N ARG A 216 -10.89 15.87 3.52
CA ARG A 216 -9.74 16.78 3.33
C ARG A 216 -8.41 16.08 3.02
N ALA A 217 -8.33 14.76 3.23
CA ALA A 217 -7.13 13.98 2.94
C ALA A 217 -7.47 12.54 2.52
N TYR A 218 -7.81 11.65 3.45
CA TYR A 218 -8.09 10.23 3.21
C TYR A 218 -8.96 9.65 4.32
N GLY A 219 -9.47 8.44 4.12
CA GLY A 219 -10.11 7.65 5.16
C GLY A 219 -11.61 7.89 5.35
N ALA A 220 -12.21 8.90 4.70
CA ALA A 220 -13.63 9.19 4.86
C ALA A 220 -14.52 8.47 3.85
N PHE A 221 -14.10 8.40 2.59
CA PHE A 221 -14.88 7.83 1.49
C PHE A 221 -14.09 6.78 0.70
N CYS A 222 -14.82 6.09 -0.19
CA CYS A 222 -14.28 5.06 -1.06
C CYS A 222 -14.20 5.54 -2.53
N TYR A 223 -13.59 6.71 -2.79
CA TYR A 223 -13.41 7.21 -4.16
C TYR A 223 -12.06 6.80 -4.77
N ASP A 224 -11.95 6.90 -6.09
CA ASP A 224 -10.79 6.43 -6.84
C ASP A 224 -9.49 7.19 -6.53
N TYR A 225 -9.57 8.46 -6.17
CA TYR A 225 -8.39 9.26 -5.82
C TYR A 225 -7.67 8.76 -4.55
N THR A 226 -8.37 7.96 -3.71
CA THR A 226 -7.78 7.29 -2.56
C THR A 226 -7.64 5.79 -2.73
N LEU A 227 -8.49 5.13 -3.54
CA LEU A 227 -8.50 3.66 -3.67
C LEU A 227 -7.69 3.11 -4.86
N ARG A 228 -7.49 3.89 -5.93
CA ARG A 228 -6.62 3.45 -7.04
C ARG A 228 -5.17 3.76 -6.73
N THR A 229 -4.40 2.70 -6.56
CA THR A 229 -2.98 2.75 -6.23
C THR A 229 -2.12 2.41 -7.45
N PHE A 230 -0.86 2.81 -7.42
CA PHE A 230 0.12 2.29 -8.38
C PHE A 230 0.80 1.03 -7.85
N THR A 231 1.12 0.12 -8.76
CA THR A 231 1.74 -1.16 -8.44
C THR A 231 2.69 -1.58 -9.55
N TYR A 232 3.96 -1.76 -9.21
CA TYR A 232 5.02 -2.19 -10.10
C TYR A 232 5.72 -3.41 -9.50
N PHE A 233 5.76 -4.51 -10.25
CA PHE A 233 6.55 -5.69 -9.93
C PHE A 233 7.78 -5.74 -10.83
N LEU A 234 8.97 -5.79 -10.23
CA LEU A 234 10.24 -5.89 -10.94
C LEU A 234 10.94 -7.18 -10.55
N SER A 235 11.39 -7.91 -11.53
CA SER A 235 12.30 -9.05 -11.42
C SER A 235 13.00 -9.22 -12.76
N GLU A 236 14.23 -9.73 -12.76
CA GLU A 236 14.92 -10.10 -14.01
C GLU A 236 14.18 -11.19 -14.80
N GLU A 237 13.31 -11.95 -14.15
CA GLU A 237 12.48 -13.00 -14.76
C GLU A 237 11.25 -12.45 -15.49
N PHE A 238 10.89 -11.20 -15.29
CA PHE A 238 9.66 -10.63 -15.82
C PHE A 238 9.88 -9.84 -17.10
N VAL A 239 9.05 -10.10 -18.09
CA VAL A 239 8.96 -9.25 -19.27
C VAL A 239 8.14 -8.00 -18.92
N SER A 240 8.74 -6.82 -19.08
CA SER A 240 8.06 -5.55 -18.81
C SER A 240 6.79 -5.41 -19.64
N ARG A 241 5.71 -5.02 -18.99
CA ARG A 241 4.39 -4.80 -19.62
C ARG A 241 3.45 -3.99 -18.74
N GLU A 242 2.47 -3.37 -19.36
CA GLU A 242 1.32 -2.82 -18.66
C GLU A 242 0.17 -3.83 -18.63
N ILE A 243 -0.42 -4.04 -17.46
CA ILE A 243 -1.61 -4.85 -17.23
C ILE A 243 -2.74 -3.91 -16.82
N THR A 244 -3.77 -3.80 -17.67
CA THR A 244 -4.93 -2.92 -17.45
C THR A 244 -6.08 -3.62 -16.73
N GLN A 245 -6.04 -4.96 -16.65
CA GLN A 245 -7.03 -5.71 -15.88
C GLN A 245 -7.02 -5.26 -14.43
N GLN A 246 -8.21 -5.07 -13.85
CA GLN A 246 -8.34 -4.74 -12.44
C GLN A 246 -7.74 -5.83 -11.56
N ILE A 247 -6.91 -5.42 -10.60
CA ILE A 247 -6.35 -6.26 -9.54
C ILE A 247 -6.66 -5.64 -8.17
N ARG A 248 -6.36 -6.36 -7.11
CA ARG A 248 -6.57 -5.90 -5.73
C ARG A 248 -5.26 -6.02 -4.95
N THR A 249 -5.00 -5.09 -4.05
CA THR A 249 -3.80 -5.17 -3.22
C THR A 249 -3.80 -6.39 -2.28
N VAL A 250 -4.96 -6.94 -1.94
CA VAL A 250 -5.10 -8.21 -1.19
C VAL A 250 -4.54 -9.42 -1.95
N ASP A 251 -4.33 -9.31 -3.27
CA ASP A 251 -3.77 -10.35 -4.12
C ASP A 251 -2.23 -10.50 -4.00
N PHE A 252 -1.56 -9.52 -3.38
CA PHE A 252 -0.09 -9.46 -3.38
C PHE A 252 0.55 -10.57 -2.56
N MET A 253 0.00 -10.91 -1.38
CA MET A 253 0.52 -12.04 -0.61
C MET A 253 0.47 -13.34 -1.40
N SER A 254 -0.68 -13.66 -2.00
CA SER A 254 -0.83 -14.87 -2.83
C SER A 254 0.14 -14.88 -4.02
N THR A 255 0.39 -13.70 -4.61
CA THR A 255 1.33 -13.53 -5.73
C THR A 255 2.78 -13.76 -5.30
N ILE A 256 3.19 -13.21 -4.16
CA ILE A 256 4.56 -13.37 -3.64
C ILE A 256 4.80 -14.83 -3.24
N LEU A 257 3.83 -15.48 -2.57
CA LEU A 257 3.95 -16.89 -2.19
C LEU A 257 4.03 -17.80 -3.43
N ASP A 258 3.23 -17.54 -4.47
CA ASP A 258 3.28 -18.27 -5.74
C ASP A 258 4.62 -18.08 -6.46
N TYR A 259 5.13 -16.83 -6.54
CA TYR A 259 6.44 -16.53 -7.12
C TYR A 259 7.59 -17.27 -6.42
N LEU A 260 7.52 -17.37 -5.10
CA LEU A 260 8.53 -18.04 -4.27
C LEU A 260 8.30 -19.54 -4.11
N GLU A 261 7.25 -20.10 -4.76
CA GLU A 261 6.84 -21.49 -4.64
C GLU A 261 6.58 -21.95 -3.20
N ILE A 262 6.15 -21.01 -2.33
CA ILE A 262 5.80 -21.29 -0.93
C ILE A 262 4.34 -21.74 -0.86
N PRO A 263 4.06 -22.98 -0.42
CA PRO A 263 2.71 -23.50 -0.36
C PRO A 263 1.88 -22.81 0.74
N PHE A 264 0.60 -22.67 0.48
CA PHE A 264 -0.35 -22.18 1.49
C PHE A 264 -0.51 -23.20 2.64
N ASP A 265 -0.51 -22.71 3.87
CA ASP A 265 -0.70 -23.53 5.06
C ASP A 265 -2.21 -23.70 5.36
N ASN A 266 -2.73 -24.90 5.15
CA ASN A 266 -4.14 -25.25 5.32
C ASN A 266 -4.63 -25.21 6.77
N ASN A 267 -3.75 -25.03 7.76
CA ASN A 267 -4.13 -24.81 9.16
C ASN A 267 -4.70 -23.41 9.41
N TYR A 268 -4.49 -22.49 8.47
CA TYR A 268 -4.97 -21.11 8.53
C TYR A 268 -6.18 -20.88 7.62
N GLY A 269 -6.85 -19.75 7.81
CA GLY A 269 -8.00 -19.36 7.01
C GLY A 269 -7.64 -19.14 5.53
N LYS A 270 -8.52 -19.61 4.64
CA LYS A 270 -8.36 -19.39 3.19
C LYS A 270 -8.16 -17.90 2.87
N LEU A 271 -7.24 -17.58 1.96
CA LEU A 271 -7.00 -16.22 1.48
C LEU A 271 -8.19 -15.72 0.63
N ASP A 272 -8.41 -14.40 0.65
CA ASP A 272 -9.30 -13.70 -0.30
C ASP A 272 -8.56 -13.31 -1.57
N GLY A 273 -7.23 -13.14 -1.45
CA GLY A 273 -6.34 -12.83 -2.55
C GLY A 273 -6.10 -14.04 -3.46
N VAL A 274 -5.90 -13.76 -4.75
CA VAL A 274 -5.51 -14.75 -5.76
C VAL A 274 -4.13 -14.38 -6.31
N SER A 275 -3.38 -15.36 -6.83
CA SER A 275 -2.09 -15.09 -7.45
C SER A 275 -2.26 -14.29 -8.75
N LEU A 276 -1.47 -13.24 -8.91
CA LEU A 276 -1.34 -12.48 -10.15
C LEU A 276 -0.23 -13.01 -11.07
N MET A 277 0.50 -14.06 -10.66
CA MET A 277 1.56 -14.67 -11.47
C MET A 277 1.11 -15.09 -12.87
N PRO A 278 -0.11 -15.63 -13.06
CA PRO A 278 -0.60 -15.89 -14.42
C PRO A 278 -0.65 -14.60 -15.26
N LEU A 279 -1.18 -13.49 -14.75
CA LEU A 279 -1.20 -12.19 -15.46
C LEU A 279 0.21 -11.68 -15.76
N ILE A 280 1.13 -11.79 -14.80
CA ILE A 280 2.54 -11.42 -14.95
C ILE A 280 3.19 -12.24 -16.07
N ARG A 281 2.84 -13.53 -16.20
CA ARG A 281 3.29 -14.43 -17.25
C ARG A 281 2.52 -14.29 -18.58
N GLY A 282 1.52 -13.40 -18.65
CA GLY A 282 0.72 -13.14 -19.86
C GLY A 282 -0.47 -14.08 -20.06
N ILE A 283 -0.86 -14.80 -19.02
CA ILE A 283 -2.02 -15.70 -19.00
C ILE A 283 -3.20 -14.96 -18.37
N SER A 284 -4.34 -14.88 -19.05
CA SER A 284 -5.54 -14.24 -18.50
C SER A 284 -6.14 -15.04 -17.35
N ILE A 285 -6.63 -14.34 -16.34
CA ILE A 285 -7.43 -14.90 -15.25
C ILE A 285 -8.78 -14.17 -15.16
N PRO A 286 -9.82 -14.76 -14.57
CA PRO A 286 -11.08 -14.05 -14.33
C PRO A 286 -10.85 -12.81 -13.48
N GLU A 287 -11.46 -11.67 -13.88
CA GLU A 287 -11.43 -10.46 -13.10
C GLU A 287 -12.06 -10.69 -11.73
N GLN A 288 -11.38 -10.22 -10.69
CA GLN A 288 -11.87 -10.30 -9.33
C GLN A 288 -12.59 -9.00 -8.94
N ILE A 289 -13.73 -9.14 -8.26
CA ILE A 289 -14.43 -7.97 -7.69
C ILE A 289 -13.57 -7.39 -6.57
N ALA A 290 -13.29 -6.07 -6.65
CA ALA A 290 -12.61 -5.36 -5.58
C ALA A 290 -13.64 -4.88 -4.55
N TYR A 291 -13.36 -5.14 -3.28
CA TYR A 291 -14.12 -4.64 -2.14
C TYR A 291 -13.24 -3.69 -1.34
N SER A 292 -13.81 -2.54 -0.97
CA SER A 292 -13.13 -1.57 -0.10
C SER A 292 -14.11 -1.02 0.93
N GLU A 293 -13.60 -0.69 2.13
CA GLU A 293 -14.41 -0.07 3.17
C GLU A 293 -13.59 0.89 4.03
N THR A 294 -14.28 1.80 4.68
CA THR A 294 -13.71 2.75 5.63
C THR A 294 -14.75 3.24 6.64
N GLY A 295 -14.26 3.79 7.75
CA GLY A 295 -15.08 4.41 8.77
C GLY A 295 -15.10 5.93 8.64
N ASN A 296 -16.09 6.48 7.92
CA ASN A 296 -16.25 7.93 7.85
C ASN A 296 -16.70 8.49 9.22
N PRO A 297 -15.85 9.30 9.89
CA PRO A 297 -16.18 9.86 11.19
C PRO A 297 -17.23 10.97 11.11
N LEU A 298 -17.52 11.49 9.91
CA LEU A 298 -18.28 12.72 9.72
C LEU A 298 -17.70 13.86 10.56
N ASP A 299 -18.55 14.72 11.12
CA ASP A 299 -18.16 15.76 12.07
C ASP A 299 -18.27 15.30 13.54
N LYS A 300 -18.38 13.98 13.78
CA LYS A 300 -18.45 13.42 15.14
C LYS A 300 -17.07 13.36 15.77
N LYS A 301 -17.00 13.60 17.06
CA LYS A 301 -15.75 13.52 17.84
C LYS A 301 -15.21 12.09 17.91
N GLU A 302 -16.07 11.08 17.78
CA GLU A 302 -15.69 9.68 17.82
C GLU A 302 -15.90 9.04 16.44
N PRO A 303 -14.93 8.31 15.92
CA PRO A 303 -15.07 7.56 14.69
C PRO A 303 -16.08 6.42 14.86
N PRO A 304 -16.70 5.96 13.78
CA PRO A 304 -17.60 4.81 13.85
C PRO A 304 -16.81 3.56 14.27
N LYS A 305 -17.43 2.72 15.10
CA LYS A 305 -16.83 1.45 15.56
C LYS A 305 -16.61 0.46 14.42
N GLU A 306 -17.47 0.49 13.43
CA GLU A 306 -17.42 -0.35 12.23
C GLU A 306 -17.43 0.52 10.97
N PRO A 307 -16.85 0.07 9.86
CA PRO A 307 -16.90 0.78 8.59
C PRO A 307 -18.34 1.11 8.15
N ASN A 308 -18.58 2.37 7.86
CA ASN A 308 -19.89 2.90 7.44
C ASN A 308 -19.91 3.42 6.00
N THR A 309 -18.79 3.30 5.28
CA THR A 309 -18.68 3.53 3.85
C THR A 309 -18.04 2.30 3.22
N LYS A 310 -18.67 1.75 2.20
CA LYS A 310 -18.26 0.52 1.53
C LYS A 310 -18.37 0.68 0.03
N SER A 311 -17.49 0.02 -0.71
CA SER A 311 -17.62 -0.05 -2.16
C SER A 311 -17.33 -1.44 -2.70
N VAL A 312 -17.99 -1.77 -3.80
CA VAL A 312 -17.66 -2.89 -4.65
C VAL A 312 -17.39 -2.37 -6.05
N ARG A 313 -16.39 -2.98 -6.73
CA ARG A 313 -15.93 -2.49 -8.01
C ARG A 313 -15.54 -3.63 -8.95
N THR A 314 -15.87 -3.43 -10.21
CA THR A 314 -15.32 -4.15 -11.39
C THR A 314 -14.60 -3.12 -12.28
N SER A 315 -13.99 -3.56 -13.37
CA SER A 315 -13.41 -2.66 -14.38
C SER A 315 -14.44 -1.68 -15.00
N LYS A 316 -15.73 -2.02 -15.00
CA LYS A 316 -16.81 -1.25 -15.65
C LYS A 316 -17.70 -0.51 -14.68
N TRP A 317 -17.91 -1.04 -13.49
CA TRP A 317 -18.90 -0.56 -12.55
C TRP A 317 -18.32 -0.41 -11.15
N LYS A 318 -18.77 0.61 -10.45
CA LYS A 318 -18.51 0.83 -9.02
C LYS A 318 -19.80 1.23 -8.33
N LEU A 319 -20.03 0.63 -7.18
CA LEU A 319 -21.11 1.04 -6.27
C LEU A 319 -20.45 1.45 -4.95
N ILE A 320 -20.77 2.64 -4.47
CA ILE A 320 -20.43 3.14 -3.14
C ILE A 320 -21.69 3.21 -2.30
N LEU A 321 -21.66 2.63 -1.12
CA LEU A 321 -22.71 2.71 -0.12
C LEU A 321 -22.22 3.52 1.07
N ASN A 322 -22.82 4.69 1.29
CA ASN A 322 -22.57 5.56 2.43
C ASN A 322 -23.67 5.34 3.47
N GLN A 323 -23.40 4.50 4.48
CA GLN A 323 -24.39 4.13 5.50
C GLN A 323 -24.73 5.29 6.46
N HIS A 324 -23.88 6.31 6.52
CA HIS A 324 -24.07 7.46 7.40
C HIS A 324 -25.24 8.38 6.96
N ASP A 325 -25.53 8.42 5.67
CA ASP A 325 -26.63 9.21 5.08
C ASP A 325 -27.56 8.38 4.16
N ASN A 326 -27.30 7.06 4.09
CA ASN A 326 -28.00 6.11 3.22
C ASN A 326 -27.90 6.42 1.73
N SER A 327 -26.91 7.22 1.30
CA SER A 327 -26.68 7.47 -0.11
C SER A 327 -26.01 6.29 -0.80
N LYS A 328 -26.25 6.19 -2.11
CA LYS A 328 -25.65 5.21 -3.02
C LYS A 328 -25.14 5.95 -4.25
N GLU A 329 -23.91 5.71 -4.62
CA GLU A 329 -23.26 6.35 -5.77
C GLU A 329 -22.65 5.31 -6.71
#